data_c46a50804f2da4c0b537818d0d7bef51
#
_entry.id   c46a50804f2da4c0b537818d0d7bef51
#
_cell.length_a   1.000
_cell.length_b   1.000
_cell.length_c   1.000
_cell.angle_alpha   90.00
_cell.angle_beta   90.00
_cell.angle_gamma   90.00
#
_symmetry.space_group_name_H-M   'P 1'
#
loop_
_entity.id
_entity.type
_entity.pdbx_description
1 polymer ?
#
loop_
_entity_poly.entity_id
_entity_poly.type
_entity_poly.pdbx_seq_one_letter_code
_entity_poly.pdbx_strand_id
1 'polypeptide(L)'
;MRWESLMSELGRPAADFTLPDPSGTLHTPGEIRGPRGLLVAFICNHCPYVLHIIDGFSSLASELAPLGIGTVAISSNDVDAHPEDGPAFMAEYARVHAFRFPYLFDESQSVAKAYDAACTPDLFLYDADLRLFYRGRFDASRPKTPHTDPIAVTAPGADLRQAARRLLNGDPPPPDQRPSMGCSMKWKPGNEPPWA
;
A
#
# COMPACT_ATOMS: atom_id res chain seq x y z
N MET A 1 18.05 2.25 -2.57
CA MET A 1 17.86 3.48 -3.35
C MET A 1 16.48 4.02 -3.03
N ARG A 2 16.32 5.34 -2.87
CA ARG A 2 15.02 6.00 -2.62
C ARG A 2 14.29 6.19 -3.94
N TRP A 3 12.98 5.91 -3.94
CA TRP A 3 12.10 6.09 -5.09
C TRP A 3 10.84 6.85 -4.68
N GLU A 4 10.22 7.49 -5.64
CA GLU A 4 8.89 8.08 -5.52
C GLU A 4 7.90 7.28 -6.37
N SER A 5 6.66 7.15 -5.90
CA SER A 5 5.62 6.48 -6.67
C SER A 5 5.31 7.24 -7.95
N LEU A 6 4.94 6.49 -8.99
CA LEU A 6 4.37 7.08 -10.20
C LEU A 6 3.00 7.65 -9.87
N MET A 7 2.67 8.81 -10.43
CA MET A 7 1.31 9.35 -10.30
C MET A 7 0.44 8.78 -11.40
N SER A 8 -0.67 8.13 -11.02
CA SER A 8 -1.64 7.57 -11.94
C SER A 8 -2.77 8.55 -12.22
N GLU A 9 -3.41 8.39 -13.37
CA GLU A 9 -4.63 9.14 -13.69
C GLU A 9 -5.76 8.74 -12.75
N LEU A 10 -6.39 9.72 -12.12
CA LEU A 10 -7.55 9.51 -11.24
C LEU A 10 -8.73 8.93 -12.04
N GLY A 11 -9.54 8.09 -11.40
CA GLY A 11 -10.62 7.37 -12.06
C GLY A 11 -10.19 6.10 -12.81
N ARG A 12 -8.87 5.80 -12.91
CA ARG A 12 -8.38 4.52 -13.44
C ARG A 12 -8.98 3.37 -12.62
N PRO A 13 -9.52 2.30 -13.25
CA PRO A 13 -10.01 1.14 -12.53
C PRO A 13 -8.88 0.42 -11.80
N ALA A 14 -9.17 -0.14 -10.62
CA ALA A 14 -8.27 -1.08 -9.96
C ALA A 14 -8.03 -2.28 -10.86
N ALA A 15 -6.80 -2.74 -10.96
CA ALA A 15 -6.52 -4.01 -11.61
C ALA A 15 -7.04 -5.16 -10.75
N ASP A 16 -7.59 -6.17 -11.39
CA ASP A 16 -8.05 -7.38 -10.71
C ASP A 16 -6.86 -8.25 -10.29
N PHE A 17 -7.06 -9.03 -9.24
CA PHE A 17 -6.09 -10.01 -8.78
C PHE A 17 -6.76 -11.17 -8.03
N THR A 18 -6.06 -12.29 -7.98
CA THR A 18 -6.35 -13.40 -7.06
C THR A 18 -5.02 -13.80 -6.43
N LEU A 19 -4.81 -13.43 -5.17
CA LEU A 19 -3.54 -13.63 -4.47
C LEU A 19 -3.73 -14.39 -3.16
N PRO A 20 -2.77 -15.25 -2.76
CA PRO A 20 -2.80 -15.93 -1.47
C PRO A 20 -2.36 -14.99 -0.33
N ASP A 21 -2.96 -15.20 0.84
CA ASP A 21 -2.36 -14.80 2.11
C ASP A 21 -1.32 -15.85 2.60
N PRO A 22 -0.61 -15.62 3.70
CA PRO A 22 0.37 -16.58 4.22
C PRO A 22 -0.21 -17.95 4.61
N SER A 23 -1.53 -18.08 4.78
CA SER A 23 -2.21 -19.37 5.02
C SER A 23 -2.50 -20.13 3.73
N GLY A 24 -2.35 -19.49 2.57
CA GLY A 24 -2.72 -20.02 1.26
C GLY A 24 -4.16 -19.70 0.86
N THR A 25 -4.92 -18.96 1.68
CA THR A 25 -6.27 -18.53 1.33
C THR A 25 -6.20 -17.47 0.23
N LEU A 26 -6.96 -17.68 -0.84
CA LEU A 26 -7.02 -16.75 -1.98
C LEU A 26 -8.00 -15.62 -1.72
N HIS A 27 -7.62 -14.43 -2.13
CA HIS A 27 -8.41 -13.21 -1.98
C HIS A 27 -8.46 -12.41 -3.28
N THR A 28 -9.60 -11.75 -3.50
CA THR A 28 -9.83 -10.86 -4.66
C THR A 28 -10.18 -9.44 -4.20
N PRO A 29 -9.98 -8.40 -5.03
CA PRO A 29 -10.42 -7.04 -4.69
C PRO A 29 -11.92 -6.96 -4.38
N GLY A 30 -12.73 -7.75 -5.11
CA GLY A 30 -14.18 -7.77 -4.95
C GLY A 30 -14.65 -8.27 -3.59
N GLU A 31 -13.92 -9.22 -2.98
CA GLU A 31 -14.20 -9.77 -1.65
C GLU A 31 -13.71 -8.87 -0.52
N ILE A 32 -12.58 -8.17 -0.75
CA ILE A 32 -11.95 -7.34 0.28
C ILE A 32 -12.59 -5.96 0.36
N ARG A 33 -13.02 -5.40 -0.78
CA ARG A 33 -13.58 -4.06 -0.81
C ARG A 33 -14.75 -3.90 0.15
N GLY A 34 -14.81 -2.77 0.82
CA GLY A 34 -16.01 -2.36 1.54
C GLY A 34 -17.04 -1.71 0.59
N PRO A 35 -18.26 -1.44 1.10
CA PRO A 35 -19.31 -0.79 0.31
C PRO A 35 -18.97 0.65 -0.11
N ARG A 36 -17.95 1.26 0.47
CA ARG A 36 -17.53 2.63 0.21
C ARG A 36 -16.18 2.74 -0.49
N GLY A 37 -15.39 1.66 -0.57
CA GLY A 37 -14.11 1.67 -1.26
C GLY A 37 -13.12 0.61 -0.82
N LEU A 38 -11.91 0.72 -1.39
CA LEU A 38 -10.79 -0.19 -1.14
C LEU A 38 -9.49 0.59 -1.02
N LEU A 39 -8.75 0.34 0.06
CA LEU A 39 -7.37 0.80 0.24
C LEU A 39 -6.41 -0.35 -0.08
N VAL A 40 -5.56 -0.15 -1.10
CA VAL A 40 -4.50 -1.09 -1.48
C VAL A 40 -3.15 -0.49 -1.11
N ALA A 41 -2.31 -1.25 -0.44
CA ALA A 41 -0.98 -0.83 -0.03
C ALA A 41 0.08 -1.84 -0.47
N PHE A 42 1.01 -1.45 -1.35
CA PHE A 42 2.21 -2.24 -1.59
C PHE A 42 3.22 -1.95 -0.50
N ILE A 43 3.52 -2.96 0.30
CA ILE A 43 4.45 -2.89 1.44
C ILE A 43 5.41 -4.07 1.44
N CYS A 44 6.43 -4.02 2.28
CA CYS A 44 7.30 -5.15 2.58
C CYS A 44 7.74 -5.09 4.04
N ASN A 45 8.37 -6.15 4.55
CA ASN A 45 8.65 -6.26 5.98
C ASN A 45 9.91 -5.50 6.43
N HIS A 46 10.88 -5.30 5.53
CA HIS A 46 12.20 -4.74 5.88
C HIS A 46 12.38 -3.25 5.54
N CYS A 47 11.49 -2.65 4.75
CA CYS A 47 11.67 -1.27 4.29
C CYS A 47 11.53 -0.26 5.44
N PRO A 48 12.53 0.60 5.72
CA PRO A 48 12.46 1.57 6.82
C PRO A 48 11.31 2.57 6.66
N TYR A 49 10.88 2.86 5.43
CA TYR A 49 9.72 3.73 5.19
C TYR A 49 8.40 3.04 5.53
N VAL A 50 8.31 1.73 5.31
CA VAL A 50 7.15 0.93 5.73
C VAL A 50 7.13 0.83 7.25
N LEU A 51 8.27 0.44 7.87
CA LEU A 51 8.40 0.35 9.34
C LEU A 51 8.05 1.66 10.04
N HIS A 52 8.33 2.79 9.41
CA HIS A 52 8.03 4.11 9.95
C HIS A 52 6.52 4.40 10.04
N ILE A 53 5.72 3.91 9.10
CA ILE A 53 4.28 4.23 9.03
C ILE A 53 3.36 3.09 9.47
N ILE A 54 3.86 1.86 9.59
CA ILE A 54 3.03 0.65 9.61
C ILE A 54 2.02 0.59 10.75
N ASP A 55 2.40 1.01 11.95
CA ASP A 55 1.47 1.03 13.09
C ASP A 55 0.38 2.07 12.90
N GLY A 56 0.72 3.25 12.39
CA GLY A 56 -0.24 4.29 12.04
C GLY A 56 -1.15 3.87 10.88
N PHE A 57 -0.61 3.15 9.90
CA PHE A 57 -1.37 2.60 8.78
C PHE A 57 -2.36 1.53 9.26
N SER A 58 -1.92 0.58 10.10
CA SER A 58 -2.76 -0.46 10.68
C SER A 58 -3.90 0.12 11.53
N SER A 59 -3.59 1.15 12.33
CA SER A 59 -4.59 1.90 13.08
C SER A 59 -5.62 2.56 12.17
N LEU A 60 -5.16 3.27 11.14
CA LEU A 60 -6.05 3.92 10.17
C LEU A 60 -6.93 2.91 9.42
N ALA A 61 -6.39 1.78 8.99
CA ALA A 61 -7.16 0.72 8.35
C ALA A 61 -8.28 0.20 9.26
N SER A 62 -7.98 0.03 10.56
CA SER A 62 -8.97 -0.39 11.56
C SER A 62 -10.06 0.67 11.79
N GLU A 63 -9.74 1.96 11.66
CA GLU A 63 -10.71 3.06 11.72
C GLU A 63 -11.60 3.13 10.47
N LEU A 64 -11.03 2.79 9.28
CA LEU A 64 -11.73 2.87 8.00
C LEU A 64 -12.69 1.69 7.76
N ALA A 65 -12.40 0.51 8.31
CA ALA A 65 -13.20 -0.69 8.12
C ALA A 65 -14.68 -0.51 8.53
N PRO A 66 -15.02 0.00 9.73
CA PRO A 66 -16.41 0.25 10.11
C PRO A 66 -17.08 1.37 9.31
N LEU A 67 -16.29 2.21 8.61
CA LEU A 67 -16.78 3.25 7.71
C LEU A 67 -17.05 2.74 6.30
N GLY A 68 -16.78 1.45 6.05
CA GLY A 68 -17.05 0.79 4.78
C GLY A 68 -15.93 0.85 3.76
N ILE A 69 -14.71 1.14 4.15
CA ILE A 69 -13.52 1.03 3.29
C ILE A 69 -12.74 -0.22 3.68
N GLY A 70 -12.67 -1.21 2.78
CA GLY A 70 -11.83 -2.38 2.95
C GLY A 70 -10.35 -2.04 2.76
N THR A 71 -9.46 -2.84 3.32
CA THR A 71 -8.00 -2.64 3.18
C THR A 71 -7.32 -3.94 2.82
N VAL A 72 -6.29 -3.87 1.99
CA VAL A 72 -5.38 -4.97 1.67
C VAL A 72 -3.94 -4.45 1.59
N ALA A 73 -3.01 -5.23 2.12
CA ALA A 73 -1.60 -5.05 1.88
C ALA A 73 -1.09 -6.14 0.92
N ILE A 74 -0.12 -5.80 0.07
CA ILE A 74 0.47 -6.72 -0.91
C ILE A 74 1.99 -6.62 -0.82
N SER A 75 2.67 -7.77 -0.65
CA SER A 75 4.13 -7.90 -0.80
C SER A 75 4.42 -8.48 -2.17
N SER A 76 5.25 -7.76 -2.96
CA SER A 76 5.65 -8.18 -4.31
C SER A 76 7.18 -8.20 -4.47
N ASN A 77 7.94 -8.14 -3.40
CA ASN A 77 9.40 -8.20 -3.48
C ASN A 77 9.90 -9.59 -3.84
N ASP A 78 11.04 -9.65 -4.51
CA ASP A 78 11.77 -10.89 -4.78
C ASP A 78 12.24 -11.52 -3.46
N VAL A 79 11.64 -12.63 -3.09
CA VAL A 79 11.92 -13.35 -1.83
C VAL A 79 13.15 -14.24 -1.91
N ASP A 80 13.69 -14.51 -3.10
CA ASP A 80 14.97 -15.19 -3.26
C ASP A 80 16.12 -14.28 -2.81
N ALA A 81 16.01 -12.99 -3.13
CA ALA A 81 16.97 -11.97 -2.70
C ALA A 81 16.63 -11.36 -1.31
N HIS A 82 15.35 -11.37 -0.93
CA HIS A 82 14.82 -10.78 0.29
C HIS A 82 13.86 -11.74 1.01
N PRO A 83 14.36 -12.86 1.56
CA PRO A 83 13.51 -13.90 2.18
C PRO A 83 12.66 -13.38 3.33
N GLU A 84 13.09 -12.30 4.01
CA GLU A 84 12.35 -11.64 5.08
C GLU A 84 11.01 -11.04 4.63
N ASP A 85 10.77 -10.87 3.33
CA ASP A 85 9.50 -10.39 2.76
C ASP A 85 8.56 -11.53 2.33
N GLY A 86 8.96 -12.78 2.54
CA GLY A 86 8.19 -13.95 2.15
C GLY A 86 7.06 -14.32 3.12
N PRO A 87 6.16 -15.23 2.69
CA PRO A 87 4.95 -15.60 3.43
C PRO A 87 5.21 -16.05 4.89
N ALA A 88 6.31 -16.75 5.16
CA ALA A 88 6.67 -17.21 6.50
C ALA A 88 6.84 -16.05 7.50
N PHE A 89 7.40 -14.92 7.03
CA PHE A 89 7.61 -13.72 7.85
C PHE A 89 6.42 -12.76 7.79
N MET A 90 5.66 -12.74 6.70
CA MET A 90 4.48 -11.90 6.54
C MET A 90 3.41 -12.19 7.60
N ALA A 91 3.19 -13.46 7.96
CA ALA A 91 2.23 -13.84 9.01
C ALA A 91 2.61 -13.26 10.37
N GLU A 92 3.88 -13.35 10.74
CA GLU A 92 4.38 -12.79 12.00
C GLU A 92 4.37 -11.27 11.96
N TYR A 93 4.76 -10.64 10.85
CA TYR A 93 4.71 -9.20 10.65
C TYR A 93 3.28 -8.66 10.84
N ALA A 94 2.30 -9.29 10.19
CA ALA A 94 0.88 -8.94 10.32
C ALA A 94 0.38 -9.07 11.77
N ARG A 95 0.82 -10.11 12.48
CA ARG A 95 0.48 -10.33 13.89
C ARG A 95 1.08 -9.24 14.80
N VAL A 96 2.38 -8.94 14.63
CA VAL A 96 3.10 -7.94 15.44
C VAL A 96 2.50 -6.54 15.26
N HIS A 97 2.18 -6.17 14.01
CA HIS A 97 1.59 -4.86 13.69
C HIS A 97 0.05 -4.83 13.73
N ALA A 98 -0.56 -5.87 14.34
CA ALA A 98 -2.00 -5.97 14.58
C ALA A 98 -2.88 -5.74 13.32
N PHE A 99 -2.49 -6.29 12.17
CA PHE A 99 -3.27 -6.20 10.94
C PHE A 99 -4.66 -6.83 11.13
N ARG A 100 -5.69 -6.09 10.76
CA ARG A 100 -7.09 -6.52 10.71
C ARG A 100 -7.60 -6.66 9.28
N PHE A 101 -6.67 -6.78 8.34
CA PHE A 101 -6.90 -6.88 6.89
C PHE A 101 -5.93 -7.91 6.29
N PRO A 102 -6.23 -8.46 5.11
CA PRO A 102 -5.35 -9.40 4.43
C PRO A 102 -4.00 -8.79 4.06
N TYR A 103 -2.94 -9.60 4.22
CA TYR A 103 -1.60 -9.30 3.71
C TYR A 103 -1.23 -10.39 2.70
N LEU A 104 -1.22 -10.04 1.42
CA LEU A 104 -1.16 -10.95 0.29
C LEU A 104 0.23 -11.01 -0.33
N PHE A 105 0.56 -12.15 -0.92
CA PHE A 105 1.83 -12.38 -1.60
C PHE A 105 1.67 -12.43 -3.11
N ASP A 106 2.24 -11.45 -3.82
CA ASP A 106 2.30 -11.38 -5.28
C ASP A 106 3.66 -11.91 -5.76
N GLU A 107 3.81 -13.25 -5.74
CA GLU A 107 5.06 -13.93 -6.10
C GLU A 107 5.50 -13.63 -7.54
N SER A 108 4.54 -13.50 -8.45
CA SER A 108 4.79 -13.23 -9.86
C SER A 108 5.16 -11.78 -10.16
N GLN A 109 4.88 -10.87 -9.22
CA GLN A 109 5.01 -9.43 -9.36
C GLN A 109 4.08 -8.83 -10.44
N SER A 110 3.13 -9.63 -10.94
CA SER A 110 2.21 -9.20 -11.99
C SER A 110 1.22 -8.15 -11.50
N VAL A 111 0.79 -8.27 -10.23
CA VAL A 111 -0.12 -7.30 -9.62
C VAL A 111 0.58 -5.98 -9.37
N ALA A 112 1.82 -6.00 -8.85
CA ALA A 112 2.62 -4.78 -8.71
C ALA A 112 2.78 -4.05 -10.05
N LYS A 113 3.04 -4.78 -11.15
CA LYS A 113 3.11 -4.19 -12.51
C LYS A 113 1.78 -3.61 -12.96
N ALA A 114 0.66 -4.31 -12.73
CA ALA A 114 -0.67 -3.85 -13.14
C ALA A 114 -1.11 -2.57 -12.41
N TYR A 115 -0.61 -2.36 -11.19
CA TYR A 115 -0.82 -1.15 -10.40
C TYR A 115 0.23 -0.06 -10.68
N ASP A 116 1.25 -0.31 -11.50
CA ASP A 116 2.42 0.57 -11.66
C ASP A 116 3.09 0.88 -10.31
N ALA A 117 3.10 -0.08 -9.39
CA ALA A 117 3.71 0.09 -8.07
C ALA A 117 5.23 0.18 -8.21
N ALA A 118 5.83 1.27 -7.73
CA ALA A 118 7.25 1.55 -7.94
C ALA A 118 8.09 1.43 -6.67
N CYS A 119 7.47 1.60 -5.51
CA CYS A 119 8.16 1.61 -4.22
C CYS A 119 7.31 0.99 -3.11
N THR A 120 7.91 0.81 -1.94
CA THR A 120 7.22 0.47 -0.71
C THR A 120 7.50 1.53 0.37
N PRO A 121 6.45 2.11 1.02
CA PRO A 121 5.01 1.91 0.74
C PRO A 121 4.56 2.61 -0.56
N ASP A 122 3.59 2.04 -1.28
CA ASP A 122 2.84 2.71 -2.35
C ASP A 122 1.35 2.51 -2.09
N LEU A 123 0.58 3.60 -1.96
CA LEU A 123 -0.78 3.60 -1.42
C LEU A 123 -1.78 4.05 -2.47
N PHE A 124 -2.88 3.28 -2.59
CA PHE A 124 -3.95 3.50 -3.55
C PHE A 124 -5.30 3.42 -2.83
N LEU A 125 -6.09 4.48 -2.86
CA LEU A 125 -7.47 4.47 -2.37
C LEU A 125 -8.42 4.52 -3.55
N TYR A 126 -9.31 3.56 -3.61
CA TYR A 126 -10.35 3.42 -4.63
C TYR A 126 -11.72 3.70 -4.02
N ASP A 127 -12.63 4.23 -4.82
CA ASP A 127 -14.03 4.41 -4.46
C ASP A 127 -14.83 3.10 -4.51
N ALA A 128 -16.16 3.18 -4.31
CA ALA A 128 -17.06 2.02 -4.31
C ALA A 128 -17.12 1.30 -5.67
N ASP A 129 -16.83 1.99 -6.77
CA ASP A 129 -16.80 1.44 -8.13
C ASP A 129 -15.39 0.98 -8.52
N LEU A 130 -14.46 0.90 -7.55
CA LEU A 130 -13.05 0.58 -7.73
C LEU A 130 -12.36 1.53 -8.72
N ARG A 131 -12.72 2.82 -8.68
CA ARG A 131 -12.04 3.88 -9.41
C ARG A 131 -11.03 4.59 -8.52
N LEU A 132 -9.84 4.83 -9.03
CA LEU A 132 -8.76 5.47 -8.26
C LEU A 132 -9.16 6.88 -7.82
N PHE A 133 -9.25 7.06 -6.51
CA PHE A 133 -9.58 8.31 -5.86
C PHE A 133 -8.35 9.04 -5.31
N TYR A 134 -7.38 8.27 -4.82
CA TYR A 134 -6.13 8.81 -4.28
C TYR A 134 -4.98 7.85 -4.54
N ARG A 135 -3.87 8.39 -5.03
CA ARG A 135 -2.56 7.73 -5.02
C ARG A 135 -1.55 8.68 -4.43
N GLY A 136 -0.92 8.29 -3.33
CA GLY A 136 0.00 9.22 -2.68
C GLY A 136 0.53 8.71 -1.36
N ARG A 137 1.28 9.59 -0.71
CA ARG A 137 1.94 9.29 0.55
C ARG A 137 0.94 9.15 1.70
N PHE A 138 1.38 8.45 2.76
CA PHE A 138 0.61 8.36 4.01
C PHE A 138 0.46 9.73 4.67
N ASP A 139 1.59 10.43 4.84
CA ASP A 139 1.70 11.81 5.33
C ASP A 139 3.06 12.40 4.95
N ALA A 140 3.39 13.56 5.51
CA ALA A 140 4.65 14.25 5.27
C ALA A 140 5.83 13.68 6.07
N SER A 141 5.60 12.73 6.97
CA SER A 141 6.66 12.15 7.79
C SER A 141 7.61 11.26 6.99
N ARG A 142 8.80 11.09 7.49
CA ARG A 142 9.76 10.12 6.95
C ARG A 142 10.78 9.70 7.99
N PRO A 143 11.31 8.46 7.88
CA PRO A 143 12.33 7.97 8.79
C PRO A 143 13.68 8.65 8.55
N LYS A 144 14.56 8.56 9.54
CA LYS A 144 16.00 8.77 9.33
C LYS A 144 16.55 7.59 8.53
N THR A 145 17.23 7.90 7.45
CA THR A 145 17.99 6.91 6.65
C THR A 145 19.36 7.49 6.31
N PRO A 146 20.31 6.71 5.76
CA PRO A 146 21.58 7.27 5.28
C PRO A 146 21.44 8.39 4.24
N HIS A 147 20.26 8.52 3.62
CA HIS A 147 20.00 9.45 2.53
C HIS A 147 18.92 10.50 2.85
N THR A 148 18.32 10.45 4.04
CA THR A 148 17.23 11.37 4.41
C THR A 148 17.29 11.73 5.89
N ASP A 149 17.07 12.98 6.21
CA ASP A 149 16.77 13.42 7.57
C ASP A 149 15.33 13.06 7.93
N PRO A 150 15.06 12.75 9.21
CA PRO A 150 13.72 12.42 9.66
C PRO A 150 12.82 13.66 9.62
N ILE A 151 11.56 13.44 9.26
CA ILE A 151 10.49 14.42 9.44
C ILE A 151 9.42 13.77 10.31
N ALA A 152 9.12 14.40 11.44
CA ALA A 152 8.02 13.99 12.30
C ALA A 152 6.75 14.79 11.97
N VAL A 153 5.59 14.18 12.21
CA VAL A 153 4.28 14.81 12.09
C VAL A 153 3.48 14.60 13.37
N THR A 154 2.58 15.52 13.68
CA THR A 154 1.70 15.43 14.86
C THR A 154 0.46 14.56 14.61
N ALA A 155 0.12 14.34 13.34
CA ALA A 155 -1.06 13.58 12.93
C ALA A 155 -0.65 12.51 11.89
N PRO A 156 -0.30 11.28 12.32
CA PRO A 156 0.04 10.19 11.41
C PRO A 156 -1.06 9.91 10.39
N GLY A 157 -0.67 9.77 9.12
CA GLY A 157 -1.58 9.49 8.02
C GLY A 157 -2.45 10.66 7.57
N ALA A 158 -2.03 11.90 7.83
CA ALA A 158 -2.85 13.09 7.56
C ALA A 158 -3.34 13.17 6.10
N ASP A 159 -2.48 12.88 5.12
CA ASP A 159 -2.83 13.00 3.69
C ASP A 159 -3.81 11.89 3.30
N LEU A 160 -3.56 10.64 3.67
CA LEU A 160 -4.46 9.51 3.41
C LEU A 160 -5.79 9.66 4.19
N ARG A 161 -5.75 10.12 5.44
CA ARG A 161 -6.95 10.42 6.24
C ARG A 161 -7.83 11.48 5.58
N GLN A 162 -7.20 12.53 5.05
CA GLN A 162 -7.91 13.58 4.31
C GLN A 162 -8.58 13.00 3.06
N ALA A 163 -7.86 12.19 2.29
CA ALA A 163 -8.42 11.53 1.10
C ALA A 163 -9.60 10.63 1.46
N ALA A 164 -9.47 9.79 2.48
CA ALA A 164 -10.56 8.92 2.94
C ALA A 164 -11.79 9.70 3.43
N ARG A 165 -11.61 10.79 4.17
CA ARG A 165 -12.72 11.68 4.58
C ARG A 165 -13.45 12.27 3.39
N ARG A 166 -12.71 12.78 2.39
CA ARG A 166 -13.30 13.33 1.17
C ARG A 166 -14.12 12.28 0.42
N LEU A 167 -13.56 11.06 0.26
CA LEU A 167 -14.27 9.94 -0.35
C LEU A 167 -15.58 9.63 0.40
N LEU A 168 -15.52 9.51 1.72
CA LEU A 168 -16.68 9.21 2.57
C LEU A 168 -17.75 10.30 2.53
N ASN A 169 -17.36 11.56 2.36
CA ASN A 169 -18.28 12.69 2.25
C ASN A 169 -18.86 12.85 0.84
N GLY A 170 -18.34 12.14 -0.17
CA GLY A 170 -18.71 12.36 -1.57
C GLY A 170 -18.07 13.61 -2.17
N ASP A 171 -17.02 14.14 -1.55
CA ASP A 171 -16.24 15.26 -2.09
C ASP A 171 -15.34 14.78 -3.23
N PRO A 172 -14.89 15.66 -4.15
CA PRO A 172 -13.91 15.31 -5.16
C PRO A 172 -12.56 14.92 -4.56
N PRO A 173 -11.71 14.16 -5.27
CA PRO A 173 -10.36 13.80 -4.83
C PRO A 173 -9.54 15.02 -4.40
N PRO A 174 -8.57 14.86 -3.48
CA PRO A 174 -7.64 15.94 -3.16
C PRO A 174 -6.91 16.44 -4.42
N PRO A 175 -6.86 17.76 -4.67
CA PRO A 175 -6.23 18.29 -5.88
C PRO A 175 -4.70 18.15 -5.87
N ASP A 176 -4.09 18.22 -4.69
CA ASP A 176 -2.63 18.21 -4.50
C ASP A 176 -2.16 16.87 -3.90
N GLN A 177 -2.25 15.80 -4.69
CA GLN A 177 -1.75 14.49 -4.25
C GLN A 177 -0.22 14.46 -4.39
N ARG A 178 0.45 14.05 -3.31
CA ARG A 178 1.91 13.94 -3.27
C ARG A 178 2.33 12.49 -3.38
N PRO A 179 3.30 12.14 -4.23
CA PRO A 179 3.74 10.76 -4.40
C PRO A 179 4.23 10.15 -3.08
N SER A 180 4.01 8.85 -2.92
CA SER A 180 4.67 8.08 -1.87
C SER A 180 6.18 8.10 -2.08
N MET A 181 6.91 8.05 -0.96
CA MET A 181 8.36 7.93 -0.96
C MET A 181 8.75 6.68 -0.21
N GLY A 182 9.64 5.88 -0.81
CA GLY A 182 10.02 4.63 -0.19
C GLY A 182 11.27 3.99 -0.79
N CYS A 183 11.47 2.71 -0.47
CA CYS A 183 12.46 1.88 -1.14
C CYS A 183 11.92 1.40 -2.50
N SER A 184 12.78 1.31 -3.51
CA SER A 184 12.37 0.68 -4.78
C SER A 184 11.82 -0.72 -4.53
N MET A 185 10.80 -1.11 -5.29
CA MET A 185 10.35 -2.49 -5.39
C MET A 185 11.55 -3.38 -5.74
N LYS A 186 11.62 -4.57 -5.15
CA LYS A 186 12.68 -5.55 -5.44
C LYS A 186 12.15 -6.50 -6.51
N TRP A 187 12.44 -6.17 -7.75
CA TRP A 187 12.03 -6.99 -8.89
C TRP A 187 12.91 -8.23 -9.01
N LYS A 188 12.31 -9.36 -9.41
CA LYS A 188 13.06 -10.55 -9.82
C LYS A 188 13.90 -10.21 -11.06
N PRO A 189 15.11 -10.78 -11.20
CA PRO A 189 15.95 -10.53 -12.38
C PRO A 189 15.21 -10.79 -13.70
N GLY A 190 15.20 -9.80 -14.59
CA GLY A 190 14.48 -9.86 -15.86
C GLY A 190 12.98 -9.63 -15.78
N ASN A 191 12.45 -9.32 -14.60
CA ASN A 191 11.04 -9.01 -14.40
C ASN A 191 10.80 -7.51 -14.14
N GLU A 192 11.84 -6.70 -14.26
CA GLU A 192 11.75 -5.25 -14.02
C GLU A 192 10.85 -4.60 -15.09
N PRO A 193 9.90 -3.76 -14.68
CA PRO A 193 9.11 -2.99 -15.62
C PRO A 193 9.92 -1.83 -16.21
N PRO A 194 9.47 -1.21 -17.34
CA PRO A 194 10.22 -0.12 -18.00
C PRO A 194 10.49 1.12 -17.14
N TRP A 195 9.75 1.27 -16.04
CA TRP A 195 9.89 2.40 -15.12
C TRP A 195 10.72 2.09 -13.86
N ALA A 196 11.26 0.86 -13.71
CA ALA A 196 12.06 0.43 -12.55
C ALA A 196 13.51 0.96 -12.59
#